data_8e848778d14a819375e672bf2269ad81
#
_entry.id   8e848778d14a819375e672bf2269ad81
#
_cell.length_a   1.000
_cell.length_b   1.000
_cell.length_c   1.000
_cell.angle_alpha   90.00
_cell.angle_beta   90.00
_cell.angle_gamma   90.00
#
_symmetry.space_group_name_H-M   'P 1'
#
loop_
_entity.id
_entity.type
_entity.pdbx_description
1 polymer ?
#
loop_
_entity_poly.entity_id
_entity_poly.type
_entity_poly.pdbx_seq_one_letter_code
_entity_poly.pdbx_strand_id
1 'polypeptide(L)'
;MKRAVNCGLVKADNMKQAILLLSFGTPRQPSDLLPYLTSIRRGKIPTERELKVLTARYDAIGQWDNKLLQTMGEEQKKTLKSLLAIDAMYLAYLHMPNSMEQAIESIATAGYTSILCIVTSPFYSMIGTGAYERKLHSILRAYPDISCEIIKSWWNRPQFFEYWRSQLMAANPLQADTACIFSAHSVPTSTVGSYEDEVMSASNQIAKMVGLNHWYQAWQSAAPYGEWLGPTIESVIEQALIDGAKRIVCIPFGFVSDHVEILYDNDIICRNIVENAGATYERVPMPNGNTLFMEAMAKAIRERINK
;
A
#
# COMPACT_ATOMS: atom_id res chain seq x y z
N MET A 1 -60.34 19.15 8.14
CA MET A 1 -59.16 19.81 7.53
C MET A 1 -57.89 19.19 8.08
N LYS A 2 -57.30 18.25 7.36
CA LYS A 2 -55.98 17.61 7.69
C LYS A 2 -54.92 18.36 6.93
N ARG A 3 -54.00 19.04 7.63
CA ARG A 3 -52.81 19.65 7.02
C ARG A 3 -51.85 18.54 6.66
N ALA A 4 -51.55 18.38 5.37
CA ALA A 4 -50.48 17.56 4.87
C ALA A 4 -49.13 18.23 5.23
N VAL A 5 -48.32 17.52 6.00
CA VAL A 5 -46.90 17.89 6.22
C VAL A 5 -46.16 17.54 4.95
N ASN A 6 -45.77 18.58 4.24
CA ASN A 6 -44.91 18.44 3.05
C ASN A 6 -43.51 18.09 3.54
N CYS A 7 -43.13 16.80 3.49
CA CYS A 7 -41.77 16.35 3.70
C CYS A 7 -41.02 16.72 2.42
N GLY A 8 -40.36 17.88 2.44
CA GLY A 8 -39.52 18.34 1.36
C GLY A 8 -38.37 17.36 1.17
N LEU A 9 -38.38 16.62 0.07
CA LEU A 9 -37.23 15.95 -0.49
C LEU A 9 -36.16 17.02 -0.73
N VAL A 10 -35.15 17.08 0.15
CA VAL A 10 -33.93 17.82 -0.11
C VAL A 10 -33.27 17.10 -1.31
N LYS A 11 -33.35 17.74 -2.47
CA LYS A 11 -32.66 17.29 -3.68
C LYS A 11 -31.18 17.16 -3.35
N ALA A 12 -30.60 16.01 -3.70
CA ALA A 12 -29.17 15.70 -3.65
C ALA A 12 -28.36 16.49 -4.72
N ASP A 13 -28.74 17.73 -4.99
CA ASP A 13 -28.13 18.62 -5.98
C ASP A 13 -27.18 19.58 -5.25
N ASN A 14 -25.89 19.27 -5.24
CA ASN A 14 -24.67 20.06 -5.02
C ASN A 14 -23.67 19.50 -3.99
N MET A 15 -23.58 18.20 -3.79
CA MET A 15 -22.42 17.69 -3.04
C MET A 15 -21.17 17.80 -3.93
N LYS A 16 -20.34 18.81 -3.67
CA LYS A 16 -19.02 18.87 -4.27
C LYS A 16 -18.15 17.81 -3.63
N GLN A 17 -17.79 16.78 -4.37
CA GLN A 17 -16.96 15.69 -3.90
C GLN A 17 -15.49 15.90 -4.26
N ALA A 18 -14.59 15.72 -3.29
CA ALA A 18 -13.14 15.63 -3.48
C ALA A 18 -12.67 14.18 -3.36
N ILE A 19 -11.59 13.84 -4.06
CA ILE A 19 -10.89 12.57 -3.88
C ILE A 19 -9.65 12.79 -3.02
N LEU A 20 -9.48 11.95 -2.01
CA LEU A 20 -8.30 11.96 -1.14
C LEU A 20 -7.52 10.67 -1.29
N LEU A 21 -6.34 10.75 -1.92
CA LEU A 21 -5.37 9.67 -1.99
C LEU A 21 -4.62 9.62 -0.65
N LEU A 22 -4.63 8.47 -0.01
CA LEU A 22 -3.98 8.25 1.27
C LEU A 22 -2.79 7.32 1.11
N SER A 23 -1.61 7.77 1.54
CA SER A 23 -0.37 7.00 1.48
C SER A 23 0.31 6.96 2.85
N PHE A 24 1.25 6.03 3.01
CA PHE A 24 1.92 5.81 4.30
C PHE A 24 2.82 7.00 4.68
N GLY A 25 3.55 7.52 3.72
CA GLY A 25 4.56 8.56 3.90
C GLY A 25 5.97 7.98 3.99
N THR A 26 6.96 8.85 3.78
CA THR A 26 8.37 8.52 3.90
C THR A 26 9.13 9.74 4.41
N PRO A 27 10.13 9.58 5.30
CA PRO A 27 10.98 10.69 5.74
C PRO A 27 11.77 11.24 4.54
N ARG A 28 11.89 12.55 4.46
CA ARG A 28 12.59 13.28 3.39
C ARG A 28 14.02 13.63 3.73
N GLN A 29 14.32 13.67 5.03
CA GLN A 29 15.63 13.99 5.60
C GLN A 29 15.80 13.26 6.94
N PRO A 30 17.02 13.09 7.45
CA PRO A 30 17.28 12.37 8.69
C PRO A 30 16.50 12.89 9.90
N SER A 31 16.27 14.20 10.00
CA SER A 31 15.51 14.82 11.10
C SER A 31 14.03 14.41 11.12
N ASP A 32 13.47 13.92 10.01
CA ASP A 32 12.09 13.46 9.95
C ASP A 32 11.90 12.07 10.59
N LEU A 33 12.98 11.30 10.79
CA LEU A 33 12.91 9.92 11.28
C LEU A 33 12.28 9.81 12.66
N LEU A 34 12.63 10.70 13.59
CA LEU A 34 12.10 10.67 14.95
C LEU A 34 10.57 10.89 14.98
N PRO A 35 10.01 11.96 14.40
CA PRO A 35 8.56 12.12 14.36
C PRO A 35 7.85 11.04 13.52
N TYR A 36 8.45 10.58 12.44
CA TYR A 36 7.93 9.49 11.61
C TYR A 36 7.80 8.18 12.39
N LEU A 37 8.86 7.71 13.04
CA LEU A 37 8.84 6.48 13.83
C LEU A 37 7.95 6.62 15.08
N THR A 38 7.90 7.79 15.69
CA THR A 38 6.97 8.08 16.80
C THR A 38 5.52 7.93 16.33
N SER A 39 5.19 8.42 15.15
CA SER A 39 3.85 8.27 14.54
C SER A 39 3.50 6.80 14.28
N ILE A 40 4.40 6.02 13.69
CA ILE A 40 4.23 4.57 13.47
C ILE A 40 3.99 3.84 14.80
N ARG A 41 4.68 4.24 15.86
CA ARG A 41 4.55 3.68 17.22
C ARG A 41 3.37 4.27 18.02
N ARG A 42 2.43 4.92 17.34
CA ARG A 42 1.22 5.51 17.96
C ARG A 42 1.52 6.50 19.08
N GLY A 43 2.52 7.36 18.89
CA GLY A 43 2.95 8.38 19.83
C GLY A 43 4.00 7.93 20.85
N LYS A 44 4.41 6.66 20.87
CA LYS A 44 5.49 6.19 21.72
C LYS A 44 6.84 6.60 21.14
N ILE A 45 7.62 7.38 21.88
CA ILE A 45 8.96 7.80 21.46
C ILE A 45 9.84 6.56 21.27
N PRO A 46 10.51 6.40 20.11
CA PRO A 46 11.42 5.30 19.88
C PRO A 46 12.67 5.40 20.75
N THR A 47 13.27 4.27 21.06
CA THR A 47 14.59 4.21 21.68
C THR A 47 15.67 4.66 20.69
N GLU A 48 16.83 5.08 21.17
CA GLU A 48 17.98 5.42 20.32
C GLU A 48 18.40 4.24 19.42
N ARG A 49 18.31 3.00 19.94
CA ARG A 49 18.60 1.79 19.17
C ARG A 49 17.64 1.61 18.00
N GLU A 50 16.34 1.77 18.21
CA GLU A 50 15.32 1.65 17.14
C GLU A 50 15.51 2.73 16.08
N LEU A 51 15.78 3.96 16.51
CA LEU A 51 16.06 5.07 15.60
C LEU A 51 17.33 4.81 14.78
N LYS A 52 18.41 4.34 15.42
CA LYS A 52 19.66 3.98 14.74
C LYS A 52 19.46 2.87 13.70
N VAL A 53 18.70 1.82 14.03
CA VAL A 53 18.37 0.73 13.09
C VAL A 53 17.61 1.27 11.89
N LEU A 54 16.59 2.10 12.11
CA LEU A 54 15.83 2.69 11.02
C LEU A 54 16.69 3.63 10.15
N THR A 55 17.54 4.47 10.78
CA THR A 55 18.47 5.34 10.05
C THR A 55 19.38 4.53 9.14
N ALA A 56 19.99 3.45 9.65
CA ALA A 56 20.87 2.58 8.84
C ALA A 56 20.16 1.94 7.64
N ARG A 57 18.87 1.60 7.76
CA ARG A 57 18.08 1.09 6.63
C ARG A 57 17.88 2.17 5.55
N TYR A 58 17.54 3.39 5.95
CA TYR A 58 17.36 4.50 5.01
C TYR A 58 18.67 4.95 4.36
N ASP A 59 19.80 4.92 5.11
CA ASP A 59 21.14 5.17 4.57
C ASP A 59 21.51 4.11 3.53
N ALA A 60 21.27 2.83 3.83
CA ALA A 60 21.60 1.71 2.94
C ALA A 60 20.86 1.76 1.58
N ILE A 61 19.66 2.31 1.54
CA ILE A 61 18.87 2.48 0.30
C ILE A 61 19.12 3.83 -0.39
N GLY A 62 20.01 4.68 0.14
CA GLY A 62 20.31 6.01 -0.41
C GLY A 62 19.11 6.97 -0.36
N GLN A 63 18.23 6.85 0.65
CA GLN A 63 16.97 7.60 0.74
C GLN A 63 17.16 9.11 0.63
N TRP A 64 18.22 9.66 1.22
CA TRP A 64 18.39 11.10 1.32
C TRP A 64 18.70 11.77 -0.01
N ASP A 65 19.27 10.99 -0.94
CA ASP A 65 19.59 11.40 -2.31
C ASP A 65 18.53 10.93 -3.34
N ASN A 66 17.64 10.03 -2.92
CA ASN A 66 16.64 9.41 -3.78
C ASN A 66 15.34 10.21 -3.81
N LYS A 67 15.24 11.14 -4.75
CA LYS A 67 14.03 11.94 -4.97
C LYS A 67 12.82 11.11 -5.40
N LEU A 68 13.02 9.93 -5.98
CA LEU A 68 11.93 9.07 -6.46
C LEU A 68 10.96 8.73 -5.32
N LEU A 69 11.46 8.28 -4.16
CA LEU A 69 10.60 7.93 -3.03
C LEU A 69 9.88 9.15 -2.45
N GLN A 70 10.51 10.33 -2.52
CA GLN A 70 9.91 11.57 -2.03
C GLN A 70 8.77 12.07 -2.92
N THR A 71 8.81 11.77 -4.23
CA THR A 71 7.84 12.24 -5.22
C THR A 71 6.76 11.20 -5.55
N MET A 72 6.93 9.97 -5.12
CA MET A 72 6.07 8.81 -5.49
C MET A 72 4.58 9.09 -5.32
N GLY A 73 4.17 9.61 -4.17
CA GLY A 73 2.76 9.93 -3.91
C GLY A 73 2.21 11.00 -4.87
N GLU A 74 3.01 12.01 -5.22
CA GLU A 74 2.61 13.05 -6.19
C GLU A 74 2.49 12.48 -7.60
N GLU A 75 3.36 11.56 -8.00
CA GLU A 75 3.27 10.88 -9.29
C GLU A 75 2.02 10.01 -9.37
N GLN A 76 1.71 9.24 -8.33
CA GLN A 76 0.48 8.45 -8.23
C GLN A 76 -0.76 9.35 -8.30
N LYS A 77 -0.79 10.46 -7.55
CA LYS A 77 -1.86 11.46 -7.60
C LYS A 77 -2.01 12.03 -9.01
N LYS A 78 -0.91 12.41 -9.66
CA LYS A 78 -0.91 12.97 -11.03
C LYS A 78 -1.50 11.97 -12.03
N THR A 79 -1.08 10.71 -11.96
CA THR A 79 -1.59 9.65 -12.83
C THR A 79 -3.08 9.41 -12.62
N LEU A 80 -3.54 9.30 -11.36
CA LEU A 80 -4.95 9.14 -11.05
C LEU A 80 -5.80 10.34 -11.49
N LYS A 81 -5.30 11.55 -11.26
CA LYS A 81 -5.96 12.79 -11.70
C LYS A 81 -6.19 12.79 -13.22
N SER A 82 -5.19 12.37 -13.98
CA SER A 82 -5.27 12.22 -15.44
C SER A 82 -6.28 11.15 -15.86
N LEU A 83 -6.22 9.96 -15.24
CA LEU A 83 -7.11 8.83 -15.55
C LEU A 83 -8.58 9.12 -15.24
N LEU A 84 -8.85 9.89 -14.18
CA LEU A 84 -10.20 10.25 -13.75
C LEU A 84 -10.73 11.52 -14.40
N ALA A 85 -9.87 12.31 -15.02
CA ALA A 85 -10.19 13.64 -15.58
C ALA A 85 -10.84 14.57 -14.52
N ILE A 86 -10.31 14.56 -13.29
CA ILE A 86 -10.81 15.36 -12.16
C ILE A 86 -9.72 16.28 -11.61
N ASP A 87 -10.13 17.47 -11.15
CA ASP A 87 -9.22 18.44 -10.53
C ASP A 87 -9.16 18.33 -9.01
N ALA A 88 -10.25 17.96 -8.38
CA ALA A 88 -10.42 17.87 -6.95
C ALA A 88 -9.77 16.60 -6.35
N MET A 89 -8.44 16.45 -6.54
CA MET A 89 -7.68 15.33 -5.99
C MET A 89 -6.58 15.83 -5.06
N TYR A 90 -6.61 15.34 -3.83
CA TYR A 90 -5.69 15.66 -2.76
C TYR A 90 -4.86 14.44 -2.40
N LEU A 91 -3.70 14.66 -1.77
CA LEU A 91 -2.81 13.62 -1.27
C LEU A 91 -2.50 13.88 0.19
N ALA A 92 -2.57 12.86 1.01
CA ALA A 92 -2.15 12.94 2.40
C ALA A 92 -1.40 11.68 2.84
N TYR A 93 -0.55 11.86 3.86
CA TYR A 93 0.29 10.81 4.41
C TYR A 93 -0.07 10.53 5.86
N LEU A 94 -0.19 9.22 6.21
CA LEU A 94 -0.56 8.81 7.56
C LEU A 94 0.49 9.19 8.60
N HIS A 95 1.77 8.98 8.26
CA HIS A 95 2.88 9.13 9.19
C HIS A 95 3.75 10.38 8.97
N MET A 96 3.31 11.29 8.10
CA MET A 96 3.94 12.60 8.00
C MET A 96 3.19 13.61 8.86
N PRO A 97 3.91 14.46 9.63
CA PRO A 97 3.28 15.42 10.54
C PRO A 97 2.23 16.31 9.88
N ASN A 98 1.04 16.38 10.46
CA ASN A 98 -0.09 17.23 10.05
C ASN A 98 -0.58 17.04 8.58
N SER A 99 -0.07 16.05 7.85
CA SER A 99 -0.36 15.90 6.43
C SER A 99 -1.86 15.64 6.16
N MET A 100 -2.50 14.79 6.95
CA MET A 100 -3.94 14.50 6.80
C MET A 100 -4.79 15.68 7.27
N GLU A 101 -4.41 16.35 8.34
CA GLU A 101 -5.06 17.53 8.86
C GLU A 101 -5.05 18.67 7.81
N GLN A 102 -3.91 18.97 7.22
CA GLN A 102 -3.75 19.99 6.19
C GLN A 102 -4.54 19.67 4.90
N ALA A 103 -4.60 18.39 4.52
CA ALA A 103 -5.39 17.98 3.36
C ALA A 103 -6.89 18.18 3.60
N ILE A 104 -7.41 17.79 4.76
CA ILE A 104 -8.81 17.99 5.13
C ILE A 104 -9.16 19.48 5.24
N GLU A 105 -8.30 20.29 5.85
CA GLU A 105 -8.47 21.74 5.91
C GLU A 105 -8.53 22.37 4.51
N SER A 106 -7.64 21.95 3.61
CA SER A 106 -7.63 22.43 2.22
C SER A 106 -8.91 22.05 1.47
N ILE A 107 -9.42 20.82 1.68
CA ILE A 107 -10.67 20.34 1.10
C ILE A 107 -11.86 21.17 1.63
N ALA A 108 -11.92 21.41 2.95
CA ALA A 108 -12.96 22.21 3.59
C ALA A 108 -12.95 23.65 3.08
N THR A 109 -11.77 24.28 3.04
CA THR A 109 -11.58 25.65 2.56
C THR A 109 -11.98 25.81 1.08
N ALA A 110 -11.78 24.78 0.25
CA ALA A 110 -12.23 24.75 -1.13
C ALA A 110 -13.75 24.51 -1.29
N GLY A 111 -14.48 24.35 -0.19
CA GLY A 111 -15.94 24.21 -0.17
C GLY A 111 -16.43 22.81 -0.59
N TYR A 112 -15.63 21.77 -0.47
CA TYR A 112 -16.08 20.40 -0.65
C TYR A 112 -16.76 19.89 0.61
N THR A 113 -17.89 19.19 0.43
CA THR A 113 -18.73 18.64 1.52
C THR A 113 -18.73 17.12 1.54
N SER A 114 -18.09 16.48 0.57
CA SER A 114 -17.94 15.03 0.50
C SER A 114 -16.52 14.67 0.11
N ILE A 115 -15.96 13.64 0.75
CA ILE A 115 -14.63 13.11 0.46
C ILE A 115 -14.73 11.62 0.18
N LEU A 116 -14.27 11.20 -0.99
CA LEU A 116 -14.02 9.79 -1.27
C LEU A 116 -12.53 9.51 -1.10
N CYS A 117 -12.18 8.69 -0.12
CA CYS A 117 -10.81 8.32 0.19
C CYS A 117 -10.44 6.98 -0.45
N ILE A 118 -9.19 6.85 -0.92
CA ILE A 118 -8.60 5.59 -1.33
C ILE A 118 -7.19 5.48 -0.77
N VAL A 119 -6.85 4.31 -0.23
CA VAL A 119 -5.52 4.05 0.33
C VAL A 119 -4.63 3.38 -0.72
N THR A 120 -3.35 3.76 -0.78
CA THR A 120 -2.33 3.10 -1.61
C THR A 120 -1.93 1.72 -1.05
N SER A 121 -2.91 0.98 -0.56
CA SER A 121 -2.81 -0.43 -0.14
C SER A 121 -3.94 -1.18 -0.79
N PRO A 122 -3.67 -2.25 -1.57
CA PRO A 122 -4.72 -2.95 -2.31
C PRO A 122 -5.62 -3.80 -1.42
N PHE A 123 -5.09 -4.28 -0.29
CA PHE A 123 -5.77 -5.16 0.65
C PHE A 123 -6.16 -4.43 1.92
N TYR A 124 -7.32 -4.79 2.48
CA TYR A 124 -7.72 -4.25 3.76
C TYR A 124 -7.07 -5.02 4.91
N SER A 125 -6.45 -4.29 5.83
CA SER A 125 -6.10 -4.82 7.14
C SER A 125 -6.47 -3.83 8.24
N MET A 126 -6.81 -4.33 9.42
CA MET A 126 -7.20 -3.49 10.55
C MET A 126 -6.08 -2.54 10.99
N ILE A 127 -4.83 -2.98 10.92
CA ILE A 127 -3.66 -2.18 11.29
C ILE A 127 -3.16 -1.28 10.16
N GLY A 128 -3.37 -1.68 8.89
CA GLY A 128 -3.05 -0.90 7.69
C GLY A 128 -4.16 0.09 7.34
N THR A 129 -5.06 -0.25 6.42
CA THR A 129 -6.16 0.62 5.95
C THR A 129 -7.02 1.15 7.10
N GLY A 130 -7.28 0.31 8.13
CA GLY A 130 -8.02 0.72 9.32
C GLY A 130 -7.33 1.81 10.16
N ALA A 131 -6.01 1.98 10.07
CA ALA A 131 -5.33 3.09 10.75
C ALA A 131 -5.66 4.43 10.11
N TYR A 132 -5.73 4.48 8.77
CA TYR A 132 -6.18 5.67 8.04
C TYR A 132 -7.62 6.04 8.39
N GLU A 133 -8.52 5.05 8.42
CA GLU A 133 -9.94 5.23 8.77
C GLU A 133 -10.08 5.86 10.17
N ARG A 134 -9.37 5.32 11.17
CA ARG A 134 -9.39 5.87 12.54
C ARG A 134 -8.86 7.30 12.60
N LYS A 135 -7.77 7.59 11.90
CA LYS A 135 -7.17 8.95 11.88
C LYS A 135 -8.11 9.93 11.19
N LEU A 136 -8.69 9.56 10.03
CA LEU A 136 -9.70 10.36 9.32
C LEU A 136 -10.89 10.69 10.21
N HIS A 137 -11.48 9.70 10.86
CA HIS A 137 -12.62 9.92 11.77
C HIS A 137 -12.26 10.86 12.92
N SER A 138 -11.03 10.80 13.43
CA SER A 138 -10.58 11.70 14.48
C SER A 138 -10.51 13.16 13.99
N ILE A 139 -9.97 13.40 12.79
CA ILE A 139 -9.84 14.74 12.20
C ILE A 139 -11.22 15.30 11.84
N LEU A 140 -12.07 14.49 11.21
CA LEU A 140 -13.39 14.91 10.73
C LEU A 140 -14.39 15.30 11.84
N ARG A 141 -14.10 15.01 13.10
CA ARG A 141 -14.88 15.55 14.23
C ARG A 141 -14.91 17.08 14.27
N ALA A 142 -13.86 17.72 13.75
CA ALA A 142 -13.80 19.18 13.64
C ALA A 142 -14.52 19.72 12.37
N TYR A 143 -15.00 18.84 11.48
CA TYR A 143 -15.62 19.17 10.20
C TYR A 143 -16.95 18.40 10.04
N PRO A 144 -17.96 18.64 10.88
CA PRO A 144 -19.20 17.83 10.93
C PRO A 144 -20.03 17.88 9.63
N ASP A 145 -19.84 18.91 8.81
CA ASP A 145 -20.54 19.07 7.53
C ASP A 145 -19.86 18.32 6.37
N ILE A 146 -18.71 17.67 6.60
CA ILE A 146 -18.00 16.90 5.60
C ILE A 146 -18.30 15.41 5.78
N SER A 147 -18.96 14.81 4.79
CA SER A 147 -19.12 13.37 4.69
C SER A 147 -17.86 12.71 4.14
N CYS A 148 -17.55 11.49 4.59
CA CYS A 148 -16.37 10.78 4.14
C CYS A 148 -16.66 9.29 3.92
N GLU A 149 -16.34 8.79 2.74
CA GLU A 149 -16.33 7.37 2.41
C GLU A 149 -14.89 6.92 2.14
N ILE A 150 -14.52 5.70 2.56
CA ILE A 150 -13.21 5.12 2.28
C ILE A 150 -13.34 3.83 1.47
N ILE A 151 -12.61 3.74 0.38
CA ILE A 151 -12.44 2.51 -0.40
C ILE A 151 -11.43 1.64 0.36
N LYS A 152 -11.93 0.59 1.04
CA LYS A 152 -11.14 -0.23 1.96
C LYS A 152 -10.22 -1.22 1.23
N SER A 153 -10.64 -1.71 0.06
CA SER A 153 -9.92 -2.73 -0.70
C SER A 153 -10.22 -2.58 -2.18
N TRP A 154 -9.22 -2.81 -3.05
CA TRP A 154 -9.36 -2.65 -4.49
C TRP A 154 -8.53 -3.64 -5.33
N TRP A 155 -7.87 -4.63 -4.71
CA TRP A 155 -7.03 -5.64 -5.37
C TRP A 155 -7.78 -6.47 -6.44
N ASN A 156 -9.09 -6.67 -6.29
CA ASN A 156 -9.92 -7.51 -7.15
C ASN A 156 -10.33 -6.85 -8.48
N ARG A 157 -9.54 -5.89 -8.96
CA ARG A 157 -9.71 -5.23 -10.26
C ARG A 157 -8.84 -5.90 -11.32
N PRO A 158 -9.34 -6.12 -12.56
CA PRO A 158 -8.58 -6.79 -13.62
C PRO A 158 -7.20 -6.19 -13.88
N GLN A 159 -7.08 -4.86 -13.79
CA GLN A 159 -5.84 -4.15 -14.05
C GLN A 159 -4.76 -4.42 -12.99
N PHE A 160 -5.15 -4.70 -11.74
CA PHE A 160 -4.23 -5.16 -10.70
C PHE A 160 -3.56 -6.48 -11.11
N PHE A 161 -4.36 -7.47 -11.51
CA PHE A 161 -3.86 -8.77 -11.93
C PHE A 161 -3.04 -8.69 -13.22
N GLU A 162 -3.49 -7.89 -14.19
CA GLU A 162 -2.80 -7.75 -15.47
C GLU A 162 -1.42 -7.12 -15.31
N TYR A 163 -1.29 -6.13 -14.42
CA TYR A 163 0.03 -5.57 -14.10
C TYR A 163 0.98 -6.66 -13.60
N TRP A 164 0.60 -7.37 -12.53
CA TRP A 164 1.47 -8.39 -11.93
C TRP A 164 1.76 -9.55 -12.90
N ARG A 165 0.75 -9.98 -13.66
CA ARG A 165 0.94 -10.96 -14.71
C ARG A 165 1.97 -10.50 -15.74
N SER A 166 1.87 -9.27 -16.23
CA SER A 166 2.79 -8.75 -17.25
C SER A 166 4.23 -8.65 -16.73
N GLN A 167 4.42 -8.16 -15.50
CA GLN A 167 5.74 -8.08 -14.88
C GLN A 167 6.35 -9.46 -14.65
N LEU A 168 5.54 -10.40 -14.17
CA LEU A 168 6.00 -11.75 -13.91
C LEU A 168 6.36 -12.50 -15.20
N MET A 169 5.56 -12.34 -16.26
CA MET A 169 5.88 -12.91 -17.59
C MET A 169 7.17 -12.32 -18.17
N ALA A 170 7.42 -11.03 -17.97
CA ALA A 170 8.67 -10.40 -18.39
C ALA A 170 9.92 -10.96 -17.66
N ALA A 171 9.74 -11.39 -16.40
CA ALA A 171 10.76 -12.06 -15.62
C ALA A 171 10.96 -13.54 -16.01
N ASN A 172 10.28 -14.06 -17.02
CA ASN A 172 10.36 -15.47 -17.45
C ASN A 172 10.26 -16.50 -16.29
N PRO A 173 9.12 -16.52 -15.57
CA PRO A 173 8.97 -17.27 -14.33
C PRO A 173 8.89 -18.79 -14.50
N LEU A 174 8.62 -19.25 -15.73
CA LEU A 174 8.49 -20.68 -16.08
C LEU A 174 9.82 -21.34 -16.44
N GLN A 175 10.94 -20.61 -16.34
CA GLN A 175 12.26 -21.18 -16.53
C GLN A 175 12.53 -22.26 -15.48
N ALA A 176 13.22 -23.34 -15.91
CA ALA A 176 13.59 -24.43 -15.01
C ALA A 176 14.33 -23.93 -13.76
N ASP A 177 14.14 -24.61 -12.64
CA ASP A 177 14.76 -24.32 -11.35
C ASP A 177 14.45 -22.90 -10.79
N THR A 178 13.36 -22.27 -11.25
CA THR A 178 12.88 -20.99 -10.74
C THR A 178 11.80 -21.20 -9.69
N ALA A 179 11.98 -20.58 -8.52
CA ALA A 179 10.93 -20.43 -7.51
C ALA A 179 10.36 -19.00 -7.51
N CYS A 180 9.06 -18.88 -7.64
CA CYS A 180 8.32 -17.63 -7.55
C CYS A 180 7.78 -17.45 -6.13
N ILE A 181 8.08 -16.31 -5.48
CA ILE A 181 7.67 -16.03 -4.10
C ILE A 181 6.81 -14.77 -4.08
N PHE A 182 5.52 -14.94 -3.83
CA PHE A 182 4.60 -13.84 -3.60
C PHE A 182 4.72 -13.37 -2.15
N SER A 183 4.78 -12.06 -1.93
CA SER A 183 4.85 -11.54 -0.58
C SER A 183 3.94 -10.34 -0.35
N ALA A 184 3.51 -10.20 0.92
CA ALA A 184 2.76 -9.08 1.44
C ALA A 184 3.25 -8.77 2.88
N HIS A 185 2.88 -7.59 3.40
CA HIS A 185 3.24 -7.22 4.76
C HIS A 185 2.58 -8.17 5.76
N SER A 186 3.33 -8.71 6.71
CA SER A 186 2.78 -9.48 7.81
C SER A 186 1.92 -8.61 8.73
N VAL A 187 0.91 -9.21 9.33
CA VAL A 187 0.06 -8.56 10.33
C VAL A 187 -0.06 -9.47 11.56
N PRO A 188 -0.32 -8.92 12.77
CA PRO A 188 -0.58 -9.74 13.94
C PRO A 188 -1.77 -10.68 13.69
N THR A 189 -1.63 -11.95 14.07
CA THR A 189 -2.66 -12.99 13.88
C THR A 189 -4.01 -12.59 14.50
N SER A 190 -3.98 -11.86 15.61
CA SER A 190 -5.18 -11.33 16.28
C SER A 190 -5.96 -10.27 15.50
N THR A 191 -5.38 -9.73 14.42
CA THR A 191 -5.97 -8.63 13.62
C THR A 191 -6.11 -8.98 12.13
N VAL A 192 -5.92 -10.25 11.78
CA VAL A 192 -5.83 -10.70 10.37
C VAL A 192 -7.13 -10.47 9.59
N GLY A 193 -8.30 -10.77 10.21
CA GLY A 193 -9.60 -10.64 9.51
C GLY A 193 -9.62 -11.42 8.18
N SER A 194 -10.06 -10.78 7.11
CA SER A 194 -10.06 -11.33 5.74
C SER A 194 -8.74 -11.11 4.98
N TYR A 195 -7.76 -10.46 5.60
CA TYR A 195 -6.54 -10.02 4.91
C TYR A 195 -5.75 -11.16 4.29
N GLU A 196 -5.53 -12.23 5.06
CA GLU A 196 -4.80 -13.41 4.59
C GLU A 196 -5.52 -14.09 3.43
N ASP A 197 -6.84 -14.30 3.54
CA ASP A 197 -7.67 -14.90 2.48
C ASP A 197 -7.65 -14.07 1.19
N GLU A 198 -7.72 -12.75 1.31
CA GLU A 198 -7.67 -11.85 0.16
C GLU A 198 -6.30 -11.90 -0.53
N VAL A 199 -5.20 -11.88 0.25
CA VAL A 199 -3.83 -11.99 -0.28
C VAL A 199 -3.63 -13.35 -0.94
N MET A 200 -4.02 -14.45 -0.29
CA MET A 200 -3.93 -15.80 -0.86
C MET A 200 -4.78 -15.97 -2.13
N SER A 201 -5.98 -15.41 -2.16
CA SER A 201 -6.83 -15.42 -3.36
C SER A 201 -6.18 -14.69 -4.52
N ALA A 202 -5.55 -13.54 -4.27
CA ALA A 202 -4.89 -12.75 -5.29
C ALA A 202 -3.64 -13.44 -5.83
N SER A 203 -2.76 -13.99 -4.96
CA SER A 203 -1.58 -14.73 -5.41
C SER A 203 -1.95 -15.98 -6.21
N ASN A 204 -2.94 -16.75 -5.76
CA ASN A 204 -3.49 -17.89 -6.52
C ASN A 204 -3.98 -17.48 -7.91
N GLN A 205 -4.69 -16.38 -8.02
CA GLN A 205 -5.19 -15.89 -9.29
C GLN A 205 -4.05 -15.47 -10.22
N ILE A 206 -3.05 -14.74 -9.74
CA ILE A 206 -1.88 -14.34 -10.53
C ILE A 206 -1.11 -15.58 -10.98
N ALA A 207 -0.83 -16.51 -10.06
CA ALA A 207 -0.13 -17.77 -10.35
C ALA A 207 -0.84 -18.57 -11.46
N LYS A 208 -2.17 -18.70 -11.38
CA LYS A 208 -3.00 -19.35 -12.40
C LYS A 208 -2.94 -18.63 -13.75
N MET A 209 -3.00 -17.30 -13.78
CA MET A 209 -2.92 -16.51 -15.01
C MET A 209 -1.57 -16.64 -15.71
N VAL A 210 -0.50 -16.90 -14.99
CA VAL A 210 0.87 -17.08 -15.49
C VAL A 210 1.13 -18.57 -15.83
N GLY A 211 0.39 -19.49 -15.23
CA GLY A 211 0.60 -20.94 -15.36
C GLY A 211 1.70 -21.47 -14.42
N LEU A 212 1.90 -20.87 -13.27
CA LEU A 212 2.86 -21.35 -12.27
C LEU A 212 2.34 -22.62 -11.61
N ASN A 213 3.13 -23.70 -11.66
CA ASN A 213 2.83 -24.96 -10.97
C ASN A 213 3.39 -24.99 -9.56
N HIS A 214 4.53 -24.32 -9.32
CA HIS A 214 5.17 -24.17 -8.03
C HIS A 214 5.44 -22.71 -7.72
N TRP A 215 4.91 -22.25 -6.60
CA TRP A 215 5.12 -20.91 -6.07
C TRP A 215 4.90 -20.93 -4.56
N TYR A 216 5.41 -19.92 -3.88
CA TYR A 216 5.34 -19.80 -2.44
C TYR A 216 4.62 -18.51 -2.04
N GLN A 217 3.87 -18.56 -0.95
CA GLN A 217 3.38 -17.37 -0.25
C GLN A 217 4.29 -17.08 0.93
N ALA A 218 4.66 -15.83 1.10
CA ALA A 218 5.51 -15.35 2.17
C ALA A 218 4.97 -14.06 2.77
N TRP A 219 5.39 -13.79 4.01
CA TRP A 219 5.04 -12.56 4.71
C TRP A 219 6.33 -11.85 5.12
N GLN A 220 6.35 -10.51 5.02
CA GLN A 220 7.54 -9.73 5.31
C GLN A 220 7.30 -8.64 6.36
N SER A 221 8.37 -8.09 6.92
CA SER A 221 8.35 -6.94 7.81
C SER A 221 7.56 -7.15 9.11
N ALA A 222 7.46 -8.40 9.59
CA ALA A 222 6.88 -8.71 10.90
C ALA A 222 7.70 -8.03 12.02
N ALA A 223 7.00 -7.54 13.07
CA ALA A 223 7.72 -7.06 14.24
C ALA A 223 8.38 -8.23 15.00
N PRO A 224 9.51 -7.99 15.70
CA PRO A 224 10.26 -9.04 16.39
C PRO A 224 9.57 -9.53 17.69
N TYR A 225 8.33 -9.14 17.94
CA TYR A 225 7.54 -9.50 19.10
C TYR A 225 6.08 -9.73 18.75
N GLY A 226 5.39 -10.59 19.51
CA GLY A 226 4.02 -11.01 19.25
C GLY A 226 3.94 -12.11 18.18
N GLU A 227 2.71 -12.56 17.91
CA GLU A 227 2.41 -13.56 16.87
C GLU A 227 1.96 -12.84 15.60
N TRP A 228 2.67 -13.11 14.51
CA TRP A 228 2.47 -12.50 13.19
C TRP A 228 2.23 -13.56 12.14
N LEU A 229 1.59 -13.21 11.04
CA LEU A 229 1.46 -14.12 9.89
C LEU A 229 2.84 -14.57 9.40
N GLY A 230 2.93 -15.85 9.11
CA GLY A 230 4.12 -16.54 8.57
C GLY A 230 3.72 -17.55 7.50
N PRO A 231 4.71 -18.15 6.81
CA PRO A 231 6.16 -18.06 7.04
C PRO A 231 6.76 -16.72 6.59
N THR A 232 7.91 -16.34 7.14
CA THR A 232 8.63 -15.13 6.72
C THR A 232 9.24 -15.30 5.33
N ILE A 233 9.45 -14.20 4.61
CA ILE A 233 10.01 -14.24 3.26
C ILE A 233 11.42 -14.87 3.25
N GLU A 234 12.21 -14.59 4.27
CA GLU A 234 13.55 -15.16 4.42
C GLU A 234 13.49 -16.69 4.56
N SER A 235 12.61 -17.21 5.44
CA SER A 235 12.47 -18.66 5.64
C SER A 235 11.92 -19.37 4.40
N VAL A 236 11.05 -18.71 3.63
CA VAL A 236 10.53 -19.25 2.37
C VAL A 236 11.61 -19.29 1.29
N ILE A 237 12.48 -18.27 1.21
CA ILE A 237 13.63 -18.26 0.30
C ILE A 237 14.59 -19.41 0.64
N GLU A 238 14.92 -19.56 1.92
CA GLU A 238 15.79 -20.67 2.38
C GLU A 238 15.21 -22.04 2.03
N GLN A 239 13.90 -22.22 2.23
CA GLN A 239 13.20 -23.46 1.87
C GLN A 239 13.22 -23.71 0.36
N ALA A 240 12.95 -22.69 -0.45
CA ALA A 240 12.99 -22.82 -1.92
C ALA A 240 14.40 -23.21 -2.43
N LEU A 241 15.43 -22.67 -1.81
CA LEU A 241 16.83 -23.05 -2.12
C LEU A 241 17.16 -24.49 -1.71
N ILE A 242 16.66 -24.95 -0.55
CA ILE A 242 16.78 -26.35 -0.11
C ILE A 242 16.03 -27.28 -1.07
N ASP A 243 14.86 -26.88 -1.57
CA ASP A 243 14.07 -27.61 -2.56
C ASP A 243 14.72 -27.65 -3.95
N GLY A 244 15.86 -26.99 -4.13
CA GLY A 244 16.69 -27.05 -5.33
C GLY A 244 16.56 -25.88 -6.30
N ALA A 245 15.85 -24.80 -5.91
CA ALA A 245 15.77 -23.61 -6.76
C ALA A 245 17.18 -22.99 -6.98
N LYS A 246 17.44 -22.62 -8.23
CA LYS A 246 18.67 -21.91 -8.67
C LYS A 246 18.40 -20.45 -8.98
N ARG A 247 17.14 -20.07 -9.05
CA ARG A 247 16.68 -18.72 -9.28
C ARG A 247 15.45 -18.43 -8.43
N ILE A 248 15.47 -17.32 -7.74
CA ILE A 248 14.36 -16.81 -6.94
C ILE A 248 13.81 -15.54 -7.59
N VAL A 249 12.50 -15.55 -7.88
CA VAL A 249 11.76 -14.38 -8.36
C VAL A 249 10.82 -13.92 -7.26
N CYS A 250 11.08 -12.75 -6.67
CA CYS A 250 10.23 -12.14 -5.64
C CYS A 250 9.19 -11.22 -6.24
N ILE A 251 7.95 -11.40 -5.80
CA ILE A 251 6.77 -10.64 -6.23
C ILE A 251 6.12 -10.00 -4.99
N PRO A 252 6.55 -8.81 -4.55
CA PRO A 252 6.01 -8.17 -3.35
C PRO A 252 4.68 -7.45 -3.66
N PHE A 253 3.70 -8.20 -4.17
CA PHE A 253 2.44 -7.72 -4.73
C PHE A 253 1.47 -7.12 -3.70
N GLY A 254 1.73 -7.33 -2.42
CA GLY A 254 1.01 -6.69 -1.32
C GLY A 254 1.28 -5.19 -1.18
N PHE A 255 2.27 -4.68 -1.91
CA PHE A 255 2.69 -3.28 -1.92
C PHE A 255 2.46 -2.65 -3.29
N VAL A 256 2.43 -1.31 -3.33
CA VAL A 256 2.13 -0.58 -4.57
C VAL A 256 3.29 0.27 -5.08
N SER A 257 4.35 0.40 -4.31
CA SER A 257 5.49 1.25 -4.67
C SER A 257 6.77 0.79 -3.99
N ASP A 258 7.90 1.22 -4.53
CA ASP A 258 9.16 1.15 -3.84
C ASP A 258 9.09 1.97 -2.54
N HIS A 259 9.66 1.45 -1.47
CA HIS A 259 9.84 2.07 -0.16
C HIS A 259 10.89 1.27 0.63
N VAL A 260 11.17 1.68 1.87
CA VAL A 260 12.26 1.07 2.66
C VAL A 260 12.13 -0.45 2.82
N GLU A 261 10.91 -0.98 3.02
CA GLU A 261 10.71 -2.44 3.19
C GLU A 261 10.87 -3.21 1.88
N ILE A 262 10.70 -2.57 0.72
CA ILE A 262 11.02 -3.18 -0.57
C ILE A 262 12.51 -3.06 -0.87
N LEU A 263 13.06 -1.86 -0.81
CA LEU A 263 14.45 -1.62 -1.20
C LEU A 263 15.46 -2.21 -0.21
N TYR A 264 15.11 -2.32 1.06
CA TYR A 264 15.97 -2.89 2.08
C TYR A 264 15.70 -4.39 2.27
N ASP A 265 14.46 -4.79 2.59
CA ASP A 265 14.17 -6.18 2.95
C ASP A 265 14.24 -7.09 1.71
N ASN A 266 13.71 -6.67 0.54
CA ASN A 266 13.79 -7.46 -0.69
C ASN A 266 15.14 -7.29 -1.42
N ASP A 267 15.53 -6.02 -1.73
CA ASP A 267 16.66 -5.80 -2.65
C ASP A 267 18.02 -5.92 -1.97
N ILE A 268 18.10 -5.87 -0.62
CA ILE A 268 19.35 -6.09 0.11
C ILE A 268 19.30 -7.41 0.86
N ILE A 269 18.35 -7.61 1.78
CA ILE A 269 18.37 -8.80 2.66
C ILE A 269 18.06 -10.06 1.87
N CYS A 270 16.93 -10.13 1.17
CA CYS A 270 16.54 -11.32 0.40
C CYS A 270 17.53 -11.62 -0.71
N ARG A 271 18.02 -10.60 -1.42
CA ARG A 271 19.05 -10.76 -2.44
C ARG A 271 20.32 -11.40 -1.86
N ASN A 272 20.81 -10.89 -0.73
CA ASN A 272 22.02 -11.43 -0.10
C ASN A 272 21.86 -12.90 0.31
N ILE A 273 20.69 -13.31 0.82
CA ILE A 273 20.42 -14.71 1.15
C ILE A 273 20.55 -15.59 -0.10
N VAL A 274 19.94 -15.19 -1.19
CA VAL A 274 19.93 -15.96 -2.46
C VAL A 274 21.33 -16.02 -3.08
N GLU A 275 22.01 -14.88 -3.20
CA GLU A 275 23.33 -14.80 -3.84
C GLU A 275 24.42 -15.50 -3.01
N ASN A 276 24.35 -15.44 -1.68
CA ASN A 276 25.25 -16.20 -0.79
C ASN A 276 25.08 -17.72 -0.91
N ALA A 277 23.89 -18.18 -1.31
CA ALA A 277 23.62 -19.59 -1.61
C ALA A 277 24.03 -19.98 -3.05
N GLY A 278 24.59 -19.06 -3.84
CA GLY A 278 25.00 -19.30 -5.23
C GLY A 278 23.85 -19.33 -6.24
N ALA A 279 22.67 -18.84 -5.87
CA ALA A 279 21.51 -18.73 -6.73
C ALA A 279 21.33 -17.31 -7.29
N THR A 280 20.44 -17.15 -8.27
CA THR A 280 20.13 -15.84 -8.88
C THR A 280 18.90 -15.23 -8.25
N TYR A 281 18.97 -13.96 -7.89
CA TYR A 281 17.85 -13.18 -7.34
C TYR A 281 17.29 -12.20 -8.36
N GLU A 282 15.97 -12.16 -8.47
CA GLU A 282 15.26 -11.13 -9.21
C GLU A 282 14.02 -10.69 -8.42
N ARG A 283 13.75 -9.39 -8.38
CA ARG A 283 12.48 -8.84 -7.91
C ARG A 283 11.76 -8.19 -9.09
N VAL A 284 10.50 -8.55 -9.29
CA VAL A 284 9.68 -7.87 -10.32
C VAL A 284 9.50 -6.38 -9.96
N PRO A 285 9.46 -5.48 -10.96
CA PRO A 285 9.29 -4.04 -10.72
C PRO A 285 8.04 -3.74 -9.91
N MET A 286 8.14 -2.76 -9.00
CA MET A 286 6.99 -2.23 -8.30
C MET A 286 6.13 -1.35 -9.22
N PRO A 287 4.82 -1.29 -8.97
CA PRO A 287 3.91 -0.47 -9.80
C PRO A 287 4.25 1.01 -9.81
N ASN A 288 4.60 1.58 -8.66
CA ASN A 288 4.89 3.00 -8.54
C ASN A 288 3.74 3.85 -9.12
N GLY A 289 4.03 4.71 -10.09
CA GLY A 289 3.04 5.52 -10.83
C GLY A 289 2.58 4.88 -12.15
N ASN A 290 2.80 3.57 -12.38
CA ASN A 290 2.44 2.89 -13.62
C ASN A 290 0.95 3.03 -13.97
N THR A 291 0.66 3.51 -15.17
CA THR A 291 -0.71 3.83 -15.59
C THR A 291 -1.66 2.64 -15.57
N LEU A 292 -1.21 1.45 -16.01
CA LEU A 292 -2.03 0.23 -15.98
C LEU A 292 -2.43 -0.14 -14.56
N PHE A 293 -1.48 -0.07 -13.62
CA PHE A 293 -1.76 -0.38 -12.23
C PHE A 293 -2.66 0.69 -11.57
N MET A 294 -2.40 1.96 -11.81
CA MET A 294 -3.21 3.06 -11.30
C MET A 294 -4.65 3.02 -11.84
N GLU A 295 -4.87 2.44 -13.01
CA GLU A 295 -6.22 2.23 -13.56
C GLU A 295 -7.07 1.28 -12.68
N ALA A 296 -6.47 0.35 -11.93
CA ALA A 296 -7.20 -0.45 -10.94
C ALA A 296 -7.79 0.43 -9.83
N MET A 297 -7.01 1.40 -9.33
CA MET A 297 -7.49 2.37 -8.34
C MET A 297 -8.51 3.33 -8.95
N ALA A 298 -8.26 3.83 -10.16
CA ALA A 298 -9.19 4.71 -10.88
C ALA A 298 -10.55 4.03 -11.11
N LYS A 299 -10.56 2.74 -11.46
CA LYS A 299 -11.78 1.94 -11.59
C LYS A 299 -12.53 1.83 -10.28
N ALA A 300 -11.83 1.55 -9.18
CA ALA A 300 -12.44 1.48 -7.86
C ALA A 300 -13.09 2.82 -7.45
N ILE A 301 -12.46 3.94 -7.78
CA ILE A 301 -13.01 5.30 -7.56
C ILE A 301 -14.25 5.53 -8.42
N ARG A 302 -14.20 5.26 -9.75
CA ARG A 302 -15.35 5.44 -10.65
C ARG A 302 -16.58 4.64 -10.22
N GLU A 303 -16.39 3.43 -9.72
CA GLU A 303 -17.47 2.58 -9.21
C GLU A 303 -18.17 3.15 -7.98
N ARG A 304 -17.55 4.11 -7.27
CA ARG A 304 -18.16 4.82 -6.14
C ARG A 304 -18.79 6.15 -6.53
N ILE A 305 -18.15 6.91 -7.43
CA ILE A 305 -18.67 8.18 -7.92
C ILE A 305 -19.97 7.99 -8.72
N ASN A 306 -20.11 6.87 -9.43
CA ASN A 306 -21.27 6.60 -10.31
C ASN A 306 -22.42 5.85 -9.60
N LYS A 307 -22.35 5.69 -8.28
CA LYS A 307 -23.44 5.14 -7.45
C LYS A 307 -24.32 6.24 -6.88
#